data_46f12745665f31512faee0bd7c73d323
#
_entry.id   46f12745665f31512faee0bd7c73d323
#
_cell.length_a   1.000
_cell.length_b   1.000
_cell.length_c   1.000
_cell.angle_alpha   90.00
_cell.angle_beta   90.00
_cell.angle_gamma   90.00
#
_symmetry.space_group_name_H-M   'P 1'
#
loop_
_entity.id
_entity.type
_entity.pdbx_description
1 polymer ?
#
loop_
_entity_poly.entity_id
_entity_poly.type
_entity_poly.pdbx_seq_one_letter_code
_entity_poly.pdbx_strand_id
1 'polypeptide(L)'
;MNLSPVLRLLYRGPRGAAPGVVNPYREAFPELDGPRAAQGRRENLEAYLERVEVPRLVLLGEALGFRGGRFSGIAFTSERQLAGPAERRLPWGGSPFRATSRNPALWLEPSGSIVWGALGGEARGALVWNVFPWHPYGARGPLSNRTPERGLVTANLHVLERLLAEIDGARVLAVGRTAQAALAALGVAAPALRHPAHGGAEVFRRQLRDWTAQPMRASSRSSTSPSLSASNLRAK
;
A
#
# COMPACT_ATOMS: atom_id res chain seq x y z
N MET A 1 -4.07 -0.55 -15.94
CA MET A 1 -3.21 -1.25 -14.97
C MET A 1 -3.73 -2.67 -14.75
N ASN A 2 -2.92 -3.71 -14.97
CA ASN A 2 -3.34 -5.11 -14.73
C ASN A 2 -2.79 -5.61 -13.39
N LEU A 3 -3.52 -5.45 -12.32
CA LEU A 3 -3.08 -5.85 -10.97
C LEU A 3 -3.38 -7.31 -10.60
N SER A 4 -4.01 -8.11 -11.47
CA SER A 4 -4.29 -9.52 -11.19
C SER A 4 -3.04 -10.33 -10.76
N PRO A 5 -1.84 -10.14 -11.35
CA PRO A 5 -0.64 -10.82 -10.87
C PRO A 5 -0.20 -10.39 -9.47
N VAL A 6 -0.34 -9.09 -9.15
CA VAL A 6 -0.02 -8.53 -7.82
C VAL A 6 -0.96 -9.12 -6.76
N LEU A 7 -2.27 -9.12 -7.04
CA LEU A 7 -3.29 -9.66 -6.14
C LEU A 7 -3.08 -11.16 -5.87
N ARG A 8 -2.71 -11.94 -6.88
CA ARG A 8 -2.37 -13.37 -6.66
C ARG A 8 -1.20 -13.56 -5.70
N LEU A 9 -0.15 -12.73 -5.80
CA LEU A 9 0.98 -12.78 -4.88
C LEU A 9 0.56 -12.36 -3.47
N LEU A 10 -0.20 -11.28 -3.37
CA LEU A 10 -0.72 -10.74 -2.12
C LEU A 10 -1.59 -11.77 -1.37
N TYR A 11 -2.54 -12.40 -2.07
CA TYR A 11 -3.47 -13.36 -1.47
C TYR A 11 -2.81 -14.68 -1.10
N ARG A 12 -1.73 -15.07 -1.79
CA ARG A 12 -0.91 -16.22 -1.40
C ARG A 12 -0.29 -16.03 -0.02
N GLY A 13 0.14 -14.82 0.33
CA GLY A 13 0.80 -14.48 1.58
C GLY A 13 2.32 -14.34 1.46
N PRO A 14 2.98 -13.98 2.58
CA PRO A 14 4.41 -13.77 2.58
C PRO A 14 5.20 -15.05 2.30
N ARG A 15 6.35 -14.90 1.65
CA ARG A 15 7.35 -15.97 1.50
C ARG A 15 8.13 -16.14 2.79
N GLY A 16 8.47 -17.39 3.11
CA GLY A 16 9.22 -17.76 4.29
C GLY A 16 8.36 -17.89 5.54
N ALA A 17 8.97 -18.33 6.63
CA ALA A 17 8.32 -18.37 7.93
C ALA A 17 8.07 -16.94 8.42
N ALA A 18 6.83 -16.61 8.70
CA ALA A 18 6.41 -15.28 9.11
C ALA A 18 5.61 -15.33 10.43
N PRO A 19 6.24 -15.76 11.55
CA PRO A 19 5.57 -15.79 12.83
C PRO A 19 5.12 -14.38 13.23
N GLY A 20 3.91 -14.27 13.79
CA GLY A 20 3.35 -12.97 14.14
C GLY A 20 3.00 -12.09 12.92
N VAL A 21 2.65 -12.69 11.81
CA VAL A 21 2.11 -12.01 10.63
C VAL A 21 0.77 -12.62 10.25
N VAL A 22 -0.21 -11.78 10.02
CA VAL A 22 -1.52 -12.16 9.46
C VAL A 22 -1.57 -11.76 8.00
N ASN A 23 -2.01 -12.69 7.15
CA ASN A 23 -2.47 -12.35 5.81
C ASN A 23 -3.97 -12.01 5.85
N PRO A 24 -4.38 -10.73 5.91
CA PRO A 24 -5.77 -10.35 6.09
C PRO A 24 -6.67 -10.74 4.91
N TYR A 25 -6.09 -11.04 3.78
CA TYR A 25 -6.82 -11.45 2.57
C TYR A 25 -7.12 -12.96 2.52
N ARG A 26 -6.58 -13.71 3.47
CA ARG A 26 -6.73 -15.17 3.55
C ARG A 26 -7.19 -15.64 4.93
N GLU A 27 -6.71 -14.97 5.97
CA GLU A 27 -6.88 -15.37 7.36
C GLU A 27 -7.94 -14.53 8.06
N ALA A 28 -8.69 -15.15 8.95
CA ALA A 28 -9.66 -14.53 9.82
C ALA A 28 -9.61 -15.17 11.22
N PHE A 29 -9.78 -14.37 12.25
CA PHE A 29 -9.88 -14.78 13.64
C PHE A 29 -11.34 -14.64 14.07
N PRO A 30 -12.04 -15.73 14.40
CA PRO A 30 -13.49 -15.70 14.70
C PRO A 30 -13.90 -14.69 15.78
N GLU A 31 -13.01 -14.42 16.74
CA GLU A 31 -13.24 -13.47 17.82
C GLU A 31 -13.10 -12.00 17.40
N LEU A 32 -12.40 -11.73 16.33
CA LEU A 32 -12.10 -10.37 15.85
C LEU A 32 -12.81 -10.03 14.53
N ASP A 33 -12.99 -11.01 13.69
CA ASP A 33 -13.44 -10.89 12.31
C ASP A 33 -14.90 -11.32 12.15
N GLY A 34 -15.65 -10.58 11.35
CA GLY A 34 -16.99 -10.93 10.95
C GLY A 34 -17.03 -12.08 9.93
N PRO A 35 -18.23 -12.56 9.58
CA PRO A 35 -18.39 -13.60 8.56
C PRO A 35 -17.77 -13.19 7.23
N ARG A 36 -17.04 -14.11 6.57
CA ARG A 36 -16.36 -13.89 5.28
C ARG A 36 -15.44 -12.68 5.26
N ALA A 37 -14.83 -12.32 6.40
CA ALA A 37 -14.02 -11.12 6.53
C ALA A 37 -12.84 -11.08 5.54
N ALA A 38 -12.11 -12.17 5.34
CA ALA A 38 -11.01 -12.24 4.38
C ALA A 38 -11.47 -11.96 2.95
N GLN A 39 -12.64 -12.47 2.56
CA GLN A 39 -13.25 -12.17 1.26
C GLN A 39 -13.63 -10.68 1.18
N GLY A 40 -14.28 -10.13 2.22
CA GLY A 40 -14.65 -8.71 2.26
C GLY A 40 -13.46 -7.77 2.11
N ARG A 41 -12.30 -8.12 2.70
CA ARG A 41 -11.06 -7.34 2.54
C ARG A 41 -10.49 -7.41 1.13
N ARG A 42 -10.59 -8.55 0.43
CA ARG A 42 -10.24 -8.63 -0.99
C ARG A 42 -11.16 -7.75 -1.83
N GLU A 43 -12.47 -7.87 -1.64
CA GLU A 43 -13.46 -7.07 -2.36
C GLU A 43 -13.28 -5.57 -2.12
N ASN A 44 -12.98 -5.14 -0.89
CA ASN A 44 -12.64 -3.76 -0.58
C ASN A 44 -11.40 -3.29 -1.36
N LEU A 45 -10.33 -4.10 -1.34
CA LEU A 45 -9.11 -3.75 -2.06
C LEU A 45 -9.34 -3.67 -3.58
N GLU A 46 -10.01 -4.64 -4.15
CA GLU A 46 -10.32 -4.70 -5.59
C GLU A 46 -11.18 -3.49 -6.01
N ALA A 47 -12.25 -3.19 -5.27
CA ALA A 47 -13.09 -2.03 -5.52
C ALA A 47 -12.33 -0.68 -5.36
N TYR A 48 -11.35 -0.60 -4.46
CA TYR A 48 -10.47 0.55 -4.36
C TYR A 48 -9.56 0.69 -5.58
N LEU A 49 -8.92 -0.40 -6.00
CA LEU A 49 -7.99 -0.39 -7.13
C LEU A 49 -8.70 -0.08 -8.46
N GLU A 50 -9.93 -0.52 -8.63
CA GLU A 50 -10.78 -0.13 -9.78
C GLU A 50 -11.03 1.38 -9.84
N ARG A 51 -11.18 2.03 -8.66
CA ARG A 51 -11.40 3.50 -8.60
C ARG A 51 -10.15 4.33 -8.90
N VAL A 52 -8.98 3.75 -8.63
CA VAL A 52 -7.71 4.46 -8.87
C VAL A 52 -7.33 4.41 -10.37
N GLU A 53 -7.77 3.39 -11.12
CA GLU A 53 -7.52 3.15 -12.56
C GLU A 53 -6.07 3.39 -13.01
N VAL A 54 -5.67 4.67 -13.11
CA VAL A 54 -4.30 5.10 -13.45
C VAL A 54 -3.78 6.04 -12.37
N PRO A 55 -2.94 5.54 -11.45
CA PRO A 55 -2.43 6.37 -10.37
C PRO A 55 -1.44 7.42 -10.87
N ARG A 56 -1.64 8.67 -10.46
CA ARG A 56 -0.67 9.75 -10.65
C ARG A 56 0.33 9.84 -9.49
N LEU A 57 -0.09 9.40 -8.33
CA LEU A 57 0.65 9.44 -7.08
C LEU A 57 0.58 8.09 -6.39
N VAL A 58 1.70 7.60 -5.89
CA VAL A 58 1.78 6.38 -5.09
C VAL A 58 2.41 6.70 -3.74
N LEU A 59 1.69 6.44 -2.67
CA LEU A 59 2.20 6.55 -1.31
C LEU A 59 2.48 5.15 -0.76
N LEU A 60 3.74 4.86 -0.49
CA LEU A 60 4.18 3.57 0.05
C LEU A 60 4.47 3.67 1.53
N GLY A 61 3.68 3.00 2.36
CA GLY A 61 3.92 2.84 3.77
C GLY A 61 4.70 1.57 4.12
N GLU A 62 4.80 1.27 5.42
CA GLU A 62 5.54 0.12 5.95
C GLU A 62 4.72 -1.18 5.83
N ALA A 63 3.65 -1.30 6.60
CA ALA A 63 2.83 -2.51 6.73
C ALA A 63 1.40 -2.17 7.13
N LEU A 64 0.48 -3.14 7.05
CA LEU A 64 -0.90 -2.94 7.46
C LEU A 64 -1.01 -2.83 8.98
N GLY A 65 -1.58 -1.73 9.47
CA GLY A 65 -1.88 -1.53 10.88
C GLY A 65 -3.18 -2.23 11.31
N PHE A 66 -3.26 -2.65 12.61
CA PHE A 66 -4.45 -3.34 13.11
C PHE A 66 -5.72 -2.46 13.13
N ARG A 67 -5.58 -1.14 13.27
CA ARG A 67 -6.71 -0.21 13.22
C ARG A 67 -7.10 0.21 11.79
N GLY A 68 -6.34 -0.22 10.81
CA GLY A 68 -6.53 0.13 9.40
C GLY A 68 -6.58 -1.08 8.50
N GLY A 69 -5.58 -1.24 7.66
CA GLY A 69 -5.54 -2.23 6.58
C GLY A 69 -5.73 -3.68 7.01
N ARG A 70 -5.43 -4.03 8.26
CA ARG A 70 -5.73 -5.36 8.82
C ARG A 70 -7.23 -5.71 8.70
N PHE A 71 -8.12 -4.73 8.89
CA PHE A 71 -9.56 -4.94 8.78
C PHE A 71 -10.17 -4.36 7.50
N SER A 72 -9.66 -3.25 6.99
CA SER A 72 -10.20 -2.66 5.75
C SER A 72 -9.74 -3.38 4.47
N GLY A 73 -8.57 -4.00 4.48
CA GLY A 73 -7.89 -4.53 3.30
C GLY A 73 -7.10 -3.49 2.51
N ILE A 74 -7.12 -2.20 2.89
CA ILE A 74 -6.49 -1.10 2.16
C ILE A 74 -5.48 -0.38 3.06
N ALA A 75 -4.27 -0.14 2.55
CA ALA A 75 -3.23 0.59 3.28
C ALA A 75 -3.72 1.97 3.73
N PHE A 76 -3.27 2.44 4.91
CA PHE A 76 -3.66 3.74 5.48
C PHE A 76 -5.17 3.98 5.57
N THR A 77 -6.00 2.95 5.56
CA THR A 77 -7.46 3.10 5.49
C THR A 77 -8.12 2.26 6.57
N SER A 78 -8.98 2.87 7.34
CA SER A 78 -9.75 2.23 8.39
C SER A 78 -11.17 1.89 7.96
N GLU A 79 -11.84 0.99 8.68
CA GLU A 79 -13.24 0.65 8.41
C GLU A 79 -14.17 1.86 8.52
N ARG A 80 -13.89 2.77 9.47
CA ARG A 80 -14.70 3.99 9.63
C ARG A 80 -14.63 4.90 8.42
N GLN A 81 -13.50 4.92 7.73
CA GLN A 81 -13.32 5.65 6.48
C GLN A 81 -14.01 4.99 5.28
N LEU A 82 -14.20 3.67 5.31
CA LEU A 82 -14.87 2.93 4.23
C LEU A 82 -16.39 2.84 4.42
N ALA A 83 -16.83 2.43 5.60
CA ALA A 83 -18.20 2.02 5.88
C ALA A 83 -18.84 2.74 7.07
N GLY A 84 -18.16 3.70 7.67
CA GLY A 84 -18.67 4.51 8.79
C GLY A 84 -19.74 5.53 8.36
N PRO A 85 -20.14 6.44 9.28
CA PRO A 85 -21.05 7.53 8.98
C PRO A 85 -20.56 8.39 7.80
N ALA A 86 -21.47 8.94 7.03
CA ALA A 86 -21.17 9.63 5.76
C ALA A 86 -20.12 10.74 5.90
N GLU A 87 -20.22 11.54 6.97
CA GLU A 87 -19.30 12.63 7.29
C GLU A 87 -17.88 12.18 7.67
N ARG A 88 -17.70 10.90 7.94
CA ARG A 88 -16.42 10.28 8.31
C ARG A 88 -15.82 9.41 7.22
N ARG A 89 -16.59 9.17 6.17
CA ARG A 89 -16.13 8.37 5.04
C ARG A 89 -15.22 9.16 4.12
N LEU A 90 -14.39 8.43 3.41
CA LEU A 90 -13.69 8.99 2.25
C LEU A 90 -14.70 9.37 1.15
N PRO A 91 -14.39 10.35 0.27
CA PRO A 91 -15.30 10.77 -0.80
C PRO A 91 -15.75 9.61 -1.71
N TRP A 92 -15.00 8.53 -1.75
CA TRP A 92 -15.29 7.31 -2.50
C TRP A 92 -15.73 6.13 -1.59
N GLY A 93 -15.87 6.36 -0.28
CA GLY A 93 -16.37 5.35 0.67
C GLY A 93 -17.87 5.08 0.52
N GLY A 94 -18.38 4.13 1.26
CA GLY A 94 -19.75 3.64 1.15
C GLY A 94 -19.82 2.39 0.26
N SER A 95 -20.98 2.13 -0.37
CA SER A 95 -21.12 0.96 -1.25
C SER A 95 -20.11 1.00 -2.41
N PRO A 96 -19.43 -0.11 -2.73
CA PRO A 96 -19.61 -1.48 -2.21
C PRO A 96 -18.75 -1.81 -0.98
N PHE A 97 -18.01 -0.84 -0.39
CA PHE A 97 -17.13 -1.11 0.74
C PHE A 97 -17.89 -1.54 1.98
N ARG A 98 -17.27 -2.44 2.75
CA ARG A 98 -17.86 -2.99 3.97
C ARG A 98 -16.86 -3.05 5.13
N ALA A 99 -17.38 -3.02 6.35
CA ALA A 99 -16.64 -3.40 7.54
C ALA A 99 -16.47 -4.93 7.57
N THR A 100 -15.34 -5.40 8.10
CA THR A 100 -15.03 -6.82 8.20
C THR A 100 -14.73 -7.28 9.62
N SER A 101 -14.53 -6.34 10.56
CA SER A 101 -14.34 -6.65 11.98
C SER A 101 -15.66 -6.87 12.71
N ARG A 102 -15.57 -7.45 13.91
CA ARG A 102 -16.67 -7.50 14.88
C ARG A 102 -16.77 -6.25 15.76
N ASN A 103 -15.90 -5.25 15.55
CA ASN A 103 -15.93 -4.01 16.31
C ASN A 103 -17.14 -3.14 15.91
N PRO A 104 -18.19 -3.00 16.73
CA PRO A 104 -19.38 -2.23 16.36
C PRO A 104 -19.12 -0.73 16.19
N ALA A 105 -18.07 -0.22 16.84
CA ALA A 105 -17.65 1.18 16.72
C ALA A 105 -16.82 1.44 15.46
N LEU A 106 -16.48 0.41 14.71
CA LEU A 106 -15.55 0.40 13.58
C LEU A 106 -14.16 0.95 13.96
N TRP A 107 -13.13 0.36 13.40
CA TRP A 107 -11.76 0.82 13.66
C TRP A 107 -11.49 2.16 12.99
N LEU A 108 -10.70 3.00 13.68
CA LEU A 108 -10.19 4.27 13.15
C LEU A 108 -8.66 4.28 13.25
N GLU A 109 -7.99 4.45 12.12
CA GLU A 109 -6.54 4.58 12.04
C GLU A 109 -6.14 6.07 11.98
N PRO A 110 -5.48 6.61 13.02
CA PRO A 110 -5.09 8.04 13.04
C PRO A 110 -4.17 8.42 11.88
N SER A 111 -3.19 7.58 11.55
CA SER A 111 -2.27 7.82 10.42
C SER A 111 -3.01 7.86 9.09
N GLY A 112 -3.97 6.96 8.89
CA GLY A 112 -4.83 6.96 7.70
C GLY A 112 -5.65 8.23 7.56
N SER A 113 -6.22 8.74 8.65
CA SER A 113 -6.96 10.00 8.66
C SER A 113 -6.08 11.19 8.25
N ILE A 114 -4.82 11.20 8.69
CA ILE A 114 -3.85 12.25 8.31
C ILE A 114 -3.48 12.12 6.83
N VAL A 115 -3.20 10.91 6.35
CA VAL A 115 -2.83 10.66 4.95
C VAL A 115 -3.93 11.09 4.01
N TRP A 116 -5.14 10.59 4.20
CA TRP A 116 -6.29 10.92 3.34
C TRP A 116 -6.70 12.39 3.41
N GLY A 117 -6.65 12.98 4.61
CA GLY A 117 -6.89 14.41 4.78
C GLY A 117 -5.85 15.29 4.07
N ALA A 118 -4.59 14.86 4.05
CA ALA A 118 -3.52 15.56 3.35
C ALA A 118 -3.58 15.40 1.82
N LEU A 119 -4.08 14.26 1.33
CA LEU A 119 -4.30 14.03 -0.10
C LEU A 119 -5.41 14.93 -0.67
N GLY A 120 -6.45 15.23 0.12
CA GLY A 120 -7.52 16.13 -0.31
C GLY A 120 -8.05 15.78 -1.70
N GLY A 121 -7.97 16.74 -2.64
CA GLY A 121 -8.40 16.58 -4.03
C GLY A 121 -7.61 15.53 -4.82
N GLU A 122 -6.37 15.21 -4.43
CA GLU A 122 -5.53 14.20 -5.08
C GLU A 122 -5.94 12.76 -4.72
N ALA A 123 -6.83 12.56 -3.74
CA ALA A 123 -7.23 11.26 -3.23
C ALA A 123 -7.74 10.29 -4.32
N ARG A 124 -8.39 10.79 -5.38
CA ARG A 124 -8.90 9.97 -6.49
C ARG A 124 -7.81 9.43 -7.41
N GLY A 125 -6.68 10.14 -7.52
CA GLY A 125 -5.53 9.75 -8.34
C GLY A 125 -4.39 9.14 -7.53
N ALA A 126 -4.58 8.89 -6.24
CA ALA A 126 -3.56 8.36 -5.34
C ALA A 126 -3.75 6.87 -5.08
N LEU A 127 -2.70 6.10 -5.35
CA LEU A 127 -2.58 4.72 -4.90
C LEU A 127 -1.84 4.69 -3.56
N VAL A 128 -2.50 4.21 -2.50
CA VAL A 128 -1.86 3.93 -1.22
C VAL A 128 -1.55 2.44 -1.11
N TRP A 129 -0.32 2.11 -0.71
CA TRP A 129 0.14 0.74 -0.59
C TRP A 129 1.18 0.60 0.52
N ASN A 130 1.60 -0.62 0.85
CA ASN A 130 2.68 -0.89 1.79
C ASN A 130 3.75 -1.77 1.16
N VAL A 131 5.00 -1.54 1.53
CA VAL A 131 6.13 -2.37 1.08
C VAL A 131 6.05 -3.79 1.62
N PHE A 132 5.42 -3.96 2.79
CA PHE A 132 5.03 -5.26 3.36
C PHE A 132 3.50 -5.31 3.51
N PRO A 133 2.74 -5.75 2.50
CA PRO A 133 1.29 -5.54 2.42
C PRO A 133 0.48 -6.56 3.25
N TRP A 134 1.01 -7.01 4.37
CA TRP A 134 0.36 -7.85 5.37
C TRP A 134 0.46 -7.20 6.75
N HIS A 135 -0.13 -7.83 7.77
CA HIS A 135 -0.17 -7.27 9.12
C HIS A 135 0.79 -8.00 10.08
N PRO A 136 1.96 -7.41 10.41
CA PRO A 136 2.83 -7.90 11.47
C PRO A 136 2.32 -7.42 12.83
N TYR A 137 2.24 -8.33 13.81
CA TYR A 137 1.81 -8.02 15.16
C TYR A 137 2.86 -8.44 16.20
N GLY A 138 2.85 -7.77 17.35
CA GLY A 138 3.76 -8.01 18.46
C GLY A 138 3.23 -9.02 19.48
N ALA A 139 3.90 -9.13 20.63
CA ALA A 139 3.57 -10.09 21.68
C ALA A 139 2.15 -9.94 22.25
N ARG A 140 1.52 -8.80 22.09
CA ARG A 140 0.12 -8.56 22.52
C ARG A 140 -0.94 -9.12 21.55
N GLY A 141 -0.51 -9.90 20.54
CA GLY A 141 -1.42 -10.54 19.56
C GLY A 141 -1.88 -9.63 18.43
N PRO A 142 -2.87 -10.11 17.64
CA PRO A 142 -3.30 -9.51 16.37
C PRO A 142 -3.85 -8.07 16.47
N LEU A 143 -4.19 -7.60 17.64
CA LEU A 143 -4.60 -6.20 17.91
C LEU A 143 -3.44 -5.31 18.33
N SER A 144 -2.22 -5.63 17.90
CA SER A 144 -1.03 -4.80 18.10
C SER A 144 -0.29 -4.62 16.78
N ASN A 145 0.60 -3.63 16.71
CA ASN A 145 1.47 -3.42 15.57
C ASN A 145 2.91 -3.79 15.92
N ARG A 146 3.63 -4.28 14.93
CA ARG A 146 5.08 -4.49 14.96
C ARG A 146 5.67 -4.05 13.62
N THR A 147 6.84 -3.43 13.64
CA THR A 147 7.62 -3.24 12.42
C THR A 147 8.06 -4.60 11.88
N PRO A 148 7.83 -4.91 10.60
CA PRO A 148 8.29 -6.18 10.03
C PRO A 148 9.82 -6.23 10.02
N GLU A 149 10.38 -7.41 10.24
CA GLU A 149 11.82 -7.62 10.18
C GLU A 149 12.36 -7.33 8.78
N ARG A 150 13.53 -6.70 8.71
CA ARG A 150 14.15 -6.32 7.43
C ARG A 150 14.29 -7.51 6.47
N GLY A 151 14.74 -8.67 6.97
CA GLY A 151 14.86 -9.89 6.16
C GLY A 151 13.53 -10.34 5.58
N LEU A 152 12.45 -10.26 6.36
CA LEU A 152 11.11 -10.60 5.91
C LEU A 152 10.60 -9.62 4.85
N VAL A 153 10.84 -8.31 5.01
CA VAL A 153 10.52 -7.31 3.98
C VAL A 153 11.27 -7.62 2.71
N THR A 154 12.59 -7.84 2.79
CA THR A 154 13.46 -8.13 1.63
C THR A 154 13.00 -9.37 0.88
N ALA A 155 12.68 -10.46 1.57
CA ALA A 155 12.20 -11.70 0.95
C ALA A 155 10.86 -11.54 0.18
N ASN A 156 10.13 -10.46 0.48
CA ASN A 156 8.81 -10.20 -0.06
C ASN A 156 8.73 -8.96 -0.99
N LEU A 157 9.85 -8.34 -1.32
CA LEU A 157 9.91 -7.18 -2.23
C LEU A 157 9.36 -7.48 -3.63
N HIS A 158 9.34 -8.75 -4.05
CA HIS A 158 8.78 -9.15 -5.34
C HIS A 158 7.30 -8.76 -5.55
N VAL A 159 6.53 -8.56 -4.46
CA VAL A 159 5.14 -8.05 -4.54
C VAL A 159 5.15 -6.57 -4.90
N LEU A 160 6.01 -5.78 -4.25
CA LEU A 160 6.20 -4.36 -4.56
C LEU A 160 6.79 -4.16 -5.95
N GLU A 161 7.82 -4.93 -6.31
CA GLU A 161 8.43 -4.91 -7.63
C GLU A 161 7.38 -5.16 -8.73
N ARG A 162 6.53 -6.17 -8.53
CA ARG A 162 5.44 -6.46 -9.46
C ARG A 162 4.42 -5.32 -9.53
N LEU A 163 4.08 -4.70 -8.40
CA LEU A 163 3.21 -3.52 -8.39
C LEU A 163 3.81 -2.36 -9.18
N LEU A 164 5.08 -2.04 -8.91
CA LEU A 164 5.77 -0.92 -9.58
C LEU A 164 5.88 -1.12 -11.10
N ALA A 165 5.99 -2.36 -11.56
CA ALA A 165 5.99 -2.69 -13.00
C ALA A 165 4.64 -2.42 -13.69
N GLU A 166 3.53 -2.38 -12.95
CA GLU A 166 2.18 -2.12 -13.48
C GLU A 166 1.78 -0.63 -13.44
N ILE A 167 2.55 0.20 -12.71
CA ILE A 167 2.26 1.63 -12.52
C ILE A 167 3.36 2.46 -13.18
N ASP A 168 3.20 2.74 -14.48
CA ASP A 168 4.15 3.58 -15.20
C ASP A 168 3.78 5.08 -15.10
N GLY A 169 4.79 5.93 -14.98
CA GLY A 169 4.62 7.39 -14.93
C GLY A 169 4.09 7.96 -13.62
N ALA A 170 3.73 7.14 -12.63
CA ALA A 170 3.28 7.62 -11.33
C ALA A 170 4.45 8.17 -10.49
N ARG A 171 4.18 9.23 -9.73
CA ARG A 171 5.12 9.73 -8.71
C ARG A 171 5.06 8.83 -7.48
N VAL A 172 6.16 8.17 -7.15
CA VAL A 172 6.27 7.30 -5.97
C VAL A 172 6.89 8.06 -4.81
N LEU A 173 6.23 8.07 -3.65
CA LEU A 173 6.71 8.69 -2.41
C LEU A 173 6.78 7.64 -1.29
N ALA A 174 7.90 7.60 -0.57
CA ALA A 174 8.10 6.70 0.56
C ALA A 174 7.62 7.35 1.87
N VAL A 175 6.67 6.73 2.56
CA VAL A 175 6.19 7.20 3.87
C VAL A 175 6.93 6.44 4.98
N GLY A 176 7.94 7.08 5.55
CA GLY A 176 8.78 6.51 6.60
C GLY A 176 9.98 5.72 6.10
N ARG A 177 10.87 5.35 7.05
CA ARG A 177 12.19 4.77 6.74
C ARG A 177 12.13 3.37 6.12
N THR A 178 11.20 2.53 6.55
CA THR A 178 11.06 1.16 6.02
C THR A 178 10.69 1.20 4.53
N ALA A 179 9.76 2.07 4.15
CA ALA A 179 9.37 2.24 2.75
C ALA A 179 10.54 2.78 1.90
N GLN A 180 11.28 3.75 2.42
CA GLN A 180 12.48 4.29 1.76
C GLN A 180 13.54 3.21 1.53
N ALA A 181 13.84 2.40 2.56
CA ALA A 181 14.82 1.33 2.46
C ALA A 181 14.40 0.23 1.46
N ALA A 182 13.12 -0.10 1.43
CA ALA A 182 12.58 -1.09 0.49
C ALA A 182 12.69 -0.62 -0.98
N LEU A 183 12.34 0.64 -1.25
CA LEU A 183 12.47 1.22 -2.59
C LEU A 183 13.93 1.33 -3.02
N ALA A 184 14.82 1.74 -2.12
CA ALA A 184 16.27 1.78 -2.40
C ALA A 184 16.82 0.38 -2.74
N ALA A 185 16.35 -0.67 -2.06
CA ALA A 185 16.74 -2.05 -2.35
C ALA A 185 16.28 -2.53 -3.75
N LEU A 186 15.22 -1.94 -4.30
CA LEU A 186 14.75 -2.17 -5.67
C LEU A 186 15.37 -1.20 -6.69
N GLY A 187 16.33 -0.35 -6.28
CA GLY A 187 16.92 0.66 -7.17
C GLY A 187 15.97 1.80 -7.54
N VAL A 188 14.87 1.97 -6.83
CA VAL A 188 13.87 3.01 -7.09
C VAL A 188 14.17 4.24 -6.25
N ALA A 189 14.55 5.34 -6.91
CA ALA A 189 14.73 6.63 -6.26
C ALA A 189 13.36 7.26 -5.96
N ALA A 190 13.00 7.36 -4.69
CA ALA A 190 11.75 7.95 -4.24
C ALA A 190 11.99 8.93 -3.09
N PRO A 191 11.37 10.11 -3.12
CA PRO A 191 11.40 11.03 -2.00
C PRO A 191 10.80 10.43 -0.74
N ALA A 192 11.44 10.70 0.41
CA ALA A 192 10.97 10.25 1.70
C ALA A 192 10.09 11.30 2.36
N LEU A 193 8.90 10.89 2.78
CA LEU A 193 8.02 11.67 3.63
C LEU A 193 8.15 11.21 5.09
N ARG A 194 8.09 12.16 6.02
CA ARG A 194 7.98 11.86 7.45
C ARG A 194 6.70 11.07 7.69
N HIS A 195 6.78 9.93 8.38
CA HIS A 195 5.58 9.18 8.77
C HIS A 195 4.67 10.05 9.65
N PRO A 196 3.34 10.08 9.43
CA PRO A 196 2.42 10.96 10.16
C PRO A 196 2.27 10.65 11.64
N ALA A 197 2.61 9.44 12.11
CA ALA A 197 2.59 9.10 13.53
C ALA A 197 3.68 9.83 14.34
N HIS A 198 3.56 9.76 15.66
CA HIS A 198 4.56 10.28 16.62
C HIS A 198 4.94 11.75 16.33
N GLY A 199 3.93 12.63 16.25
CA GLY A 199 4.13 14.07 16.02
C GLY A 199 4.53 14.46 14.59
N GLY A 200 4.56 13.49 13.64
CA GLY A 200 4.98 13.75 12.26
C GLY A 200 3.91 14.37 11.35
N ALA A 201 2.69 14.58 11.82
CA ALA A 201 1.54 14.95 10.99
C ALA A 201 1.75 16.24 10.18
N GLU A 202 2.23 17.33 10.82
CA GLU A 202 2.43 18.61 10.14
C GLU A 202 3.56 18.56 9.12
N VAL A 203 4.66 17.88 9.47
CA VAL A 203 5.78 17.70 8.53
C VAL A 203 5.32 16.88 7.32
N PHE A 204 4.57 15.79 7.55
CA PHE A 204 4.01 14.96 6.47
C PHE A 204 3.11 15.80 5.54
N ARG A 205 2.15 16.57 6.10
CA ARG A 205 1.23 17.41 5.31
C ARG A 205 1.97 18.43 4.45
N ARG A 206 2.97 19.12 5.02
CA ARG A 206 3.78 20.07 4.29
C ARG A 206 4.55 19.39 3.17
N GLN A 207 5.29 18.32 3.47
CA GLN A 207 6.07 17.59 2.46
C GLN A 207 5.19 17.04 1.34
N LEU A 208 4.01 16.50 1.65
CA LEU A 208 3.09 16.00 0.63
C LEU A 208 2.59 17.13 -0.28
N ARG A 209 2.18 18.28 0.29
CA ARG A 209 1.80 19.46 -0.51
C ARG A 209 2.93 19.91 -1.44
N ASP A 210 4.15 20.01 -0.93
CA ASP A 210 5.32 20.45 -1.71
C ASP A 210 5.55 19.51 -2.91
N TRP A 211 5.34 18.21 -2.73
CA TRP A 211 5.47 17.22 -3.81
C TRP A 211 4.29 17.23 -4.79
N THR A 212 3.07 17.41 -4.33
CA THR A 212 1.88 17.46 -5.20
C THR A 212 1.79 18.74 -6.01
N ALA A 213 2.34 19.85 -5.52
CA ALA A 213 2.41 21.12 -6.24
C ALA A 213 3.42 21.11 -7.41
N GLN A 214 4.38 20.17 -7.43
CA GLN A 214 5.36 20.09 -8.51
C GLN A 214 4.75 19.44 -9.76
N PRO A 215 5.03 19.95 -10.96
CA PRO A 215 4.59 19.32 -12.19
C PRO A 215 5.10 17.87 -12.29
N MET A 216 4.28 16.99 -12.86
CA MET A 216 4.72 15.63 -13.18
C MET A 216 5.85 15.71 -14.20
N ARG A 217 6.98 15.09 -13.91
CA ARG A 217 8.04 14.93 -14.92
C ARG A 217 7.51 13.98 -15.99
N ALA A 218 7.60 14.36 -17.27
CA ALA A 218 7.34 13.44 -18.36
C ALA A 218 8.25 12.21 -18.21
N SER A 219 7.69 11.01 -18.32
CA SER A 219 8.46 9.77 -18.28
C SER A 219 9.44 9.76 -19.44
N SER A 220 10.73 9.98 -19.17
CA SER A 220 11.78 9.76 -20.14
C SER A 220 12.02 8.25 -20.22
N ARG A 221 11.27 7.55 -21.06
CA ARG A 221 11.67 6.22 -21.50
C ARG A 221 12.93 6.41 -22.34
N SER A 222 14.10 6.17 -21.79
CA SER A 222 15.31 5.95 -22.58
C SER A 222 15.11 4.61 -23.31
N SER A 223 14.71 4.69 -24.57
CA SER A 223 14.75 3.58 -25.51
C SER A 223 16.18 3.27 -25.88
N THR A 224 16.95 2.70 -24.98
CA THR A 224 18.21 2.05 -25.29
C THR A 224 17.93 0.56 -25.49
N SER A 225 17.42 0.23 -26.69
CA SER A 225 17.56 -1.12 -27.22
C SER A 225 19.05 -1.33 -27.51
N PRO A 226 19.72 -2.35 -26.96
CA PRO A 226 21.03 -2.71 -27.45
C PRO A 226 20.84 -3.33 -28.85
N SER A 227 21.31 -2.61 -29.87
CA SER A 227 21.45 -3.16 -31.21
C SER A 227 22.50 -4.28 -31.14
N LEU A 228 22.06 -5.51 -31.23
CA LEU A 228 22.92 -6.64 -31.55
C LEU A 228 23.40 -6.46 -33.01
N SER A 229 24.61 -5.90 -33.18
CA SER A 229 25.29 -5.89 -34.44
C SER A 229 25.74 -7.33 -34.74
N ALA A 230 25.02 -7.98 -35.67
CA ALA A 230 25.51 -9.16 -36.35
C ALA A 230 26.56 -8.74 -37.37
N SER A 231 27.84 -8.93 -37.05
CA SER A 231 28.86 -8.95 -38.07
C SER A 231 30.09 -9.74 -37.60
N ASN A 232 30.39 -10.72 -38.43
CA ASN A 232 31.61 -11.46 -38.64
C ASN A 232 31.67 -12.94 -38.16
N LEU A 233 30.97 -13.74 -38.96
CA LEU A 233 31.41 -15.08 -39.26
C LEU A 233 31.80 -15.11 -40.75
N ARG A 234 33.09 -14.92 -41.07
CA ARG A 234 33.72 -15.48 -42.28
C ARG A 234 35.19 -15.81 -42.02
N ALA A 235 35.47 -17.06 -42.23
CA ALA A 235 36.67 -17.71 -42.79
C ALA A 235 38.04 -17.54 -42.06
N LYS A 236 38.55 -18.54 -41.45
CA LYS A 236 39.54 -19.46 -42.01
C LYS A 236 39.64 -20.70 -41.15
#